data_bfc1a095b237d1b4f3a7d1a79506da36
#
_entry.id   bfc1a095b237d1b4f3a7d1a79506da36
#
_cell.length_a   1.000
_cell.length_b   1.000
_cell.length_c   1.000
_cell.angle_alpha   90.00
_cell.angle_beta   90.00
_cell.angle_gamma   90.00
#
_symmetry.space_group_name_H-M   'P 1'
#
loop_
_entity.id
_entity.type
_entity.pdbx_description
1 polymer ?
#
loop_
_entity_poly.entity_id
_entity_poly.type
_entity_poly.pdbx_seq_one_letter_code
_entity_poly.pdbx_strand_id
1 'polypeptide(L)'
;MVLSIKRLQANMPRGPVEEEPFGKSALTTHKPIFTFGIKHDGAPAVASPKENLKWLLGGKGAGLAQMASIGLPVPPGFTITTEVCAVYGKYNRNLPDAIWSEVMDGVLLVEKQLGRTLGDETSPLLLSVRSGAAISMPGMMDTVLNLGLNDVTVEAIAKETANERCAFDSYRRFLDMFGDVVMGIPHADFEAELDALKKSSNVEHDSDLSVDQLKELVQRYKAVYAKHNIEFPDDPHEQLGKAIHAVFDSWDSTRAKKYRSLQNITGLVGTAVNVQAMVFGNMGDTSGTGVLFTRCPNDGTNELFGEFLVNAQGEDVVAGIRTPKPIAQLRDDFPEIYAQLRRTCDRLEEYFKDMQDVEFTVQEGTLFILQTRNGKRSGAAAVAIAVDMVEQGLISMEEAILQVTPEHLDTMLHNQFTNVHAVEYTSAVIAKGLNASPGAAVGVACFSSAEVEHKRKDGISAILIRHETSPEDVAGMCAAEPSSMSYMQLTTVKRFVFFSSK
;
A
#
# COMPACT_ATOMS: atom_id res chain seq x y z
N MET A 1 -1.22 -4.37 33.94
CA MET A 1 -1.53 -5.21 32.76
C MET A 1 -2.93 -5.83 32.83
N VAL A 2 -3.26 -6.69 33.81
CA VAL A 2 -4.65 -7.25 33.95
C VAL A 2 -5.75 -6.19 34.20
N LEU A 3 -5.42 -5.08 34.84
CA LEU A 3 -6.34 -3.95 35.07
C LEU A 3 -6.61 -3.08 33.83
N SER A 4 -5.64 -2.98 32.91
CA SER A 4 -5.79 -2.24 31.64
C SER A 4 -6.74 -2.97 30.68
N ILE A 5 -6.61 -4.31 30.58
CA ILE A 5 -7.50 -5.14 29.74
C ILE A 5 -8.96 -5.06 30.23
N LYS A 6 -9.18 -5.03 31.55
CA LYS A 6 -10.53 -4.86 32.11
C LYS A 6 -11.14 -3.47 31.88
N ARG A 7 -10.32 -2.41 31.74
CA ARG A 7 -10.82 -1.06 31.41
C ARG A 7 -11.21 -0.93 29.93
N LEU A 8 -10.46 -1.56 29.01
CA LEU A 8 -10.82 -1.60 27.58
C LEU A 8 -12.14 -2.32 27.32
N GLN A 9 -12.43 -3.38 28.06
CA GLN A 9 -13.69 -4.12 27.99
C GLN A 9 -14.91 -3.30 28.52
N ALA A 10 -14.67 -2.30 29.37
CA ALA A 10 -15.74 -1.52 29.98
C ALA A 10 -16.24 -0.34 29.11
N ASN A 11 -15.45 0.14 28.15
CA ASN A 11 -15.75 1.34 27.37
C ASN A 11 -16.22 1.06 25.93
N MET A 12 -16.29 -0.21 25.49
CA MET A 12 -16.92 -0.54 24.22
C MET A 12 -18.46 -0.59 24.37
N PRO A 13 -19.24 0.00 23.45
CA PRO A 13 -20.70 -0.08 23.49
C PRO A 13 -21.13 -1.55 23.31
N ARG A 14 -21.55 -2.18 24.40
CA ARG A 14 -22.07 -3.55 24.42
C ARG A 14 -23.54 -3.52 24.02
N GLY A 15 -23.86 -4.00 22.79
CA GLY A 15 -25.18 -4.53 22.51
C GLY A 15 -25.39 -5.87 23.25
N PRO A 16 -26.64 -6.29 23.53
CA PRO A 16 -26.90 -7.56 24.20
C PRO A 16 -26.49 -8.72 23.25
N VAL A 17 -25.37 -9.35 23.54
CA VAL A 17 -24.94 -10.60 22.91
C VAL A 17 -25.26 -11.71 23.93
N GLU A 18 -26.14 -12.62 23.57
CA GLU A 18 -26.30 -13.88 24.30
C GLU A 18 -24.96 -14.66 24.19
N GLU A 19 -24.30 -14.84 25.34
CA GLU A 19 -23.08 -15.62 25.44
C GLU A 19 -23.40 -17.11 25.24
N GLU A 20 -23.12 -17.64 24.04
CA GLU A 20 -22.97 -19.09 23.90
C GLU A 20 -21.51 -19.48 24.23
N PRO A 21 -21.29 -20.52 25.06
CA PRO A 21 -19.98 -20.95 25.48
C PRO A 21 -19.29 -21.78 24.38
N PHE A 22 -18.67 -21.11 23.41
CA PHE A 22 -17.84 -21.81 22.41
C PHE A 22 -16.37 -21.80 22.82
N GLY A 23 -15.75 -22.98 22.85
CA GLY A 23 -14.32 -23.14 23.05
C GLY A 23 -13.50 -22.46 21.93
N LYS A 24 -12.26 -22.05 22.25
CA LYS A 24 -11.33 -21.29 21.40
C LYS A 24 -11.13 -21.80 19.95
N SER A 25 -11.52 -23.04 19.62
CA SER A 25 -11.35 -23.66 18.29
C SER A 25 -12.57 -23.58 17.36
N ALA A 26 -13.69 -22.98 17.78
CA ALA A 26 -14.92 -23.00 17.02
C ALA A 26 -15.20 -21.76 16.16
N LEU A 27 -14.46 -20.66 16.32
CA LEU A 27 -14.69 -19.38 15.63
C LEU A 27 -14.11 -19.35 14.22
N THR A 28 -12.94 -19.95 14.03
CA THR A 28 -12.24 -20.05 12.74
C THR A 28 -11.76 -21.48 12.49
N THR A 29 -11.62 -21.88 11.23
CA THR A 29 -11.09 -23.20 10.86
C THR A 29 -9.58 -23.29 11.09
N HIS A 30 -8.89 -22.15 10.91
CA HIS A 30 -7.45 -22.02 11.09
C HIS A 30 -7.14 -21.11 12.30
N LYS A 31 -5.86 -21.02 12.68
CA LYS A 31 -5.40 -19.99 13.61
C LYS A 31 -5.87 -18.62 13.12
N PRO A 32 -6.43 -17.76 14.01
CA PRO A 32 -6.87 -16.42 13.60
C PRO A 32 -5.71 -15.49 13.25
N ILE A 33 -4.48 -15.76 13.76
CA ILE A 33 -3.32 -14.88 13.62
C ILE A 33 -2.09 -15.67 13.20
N PHE A 34 -1.34 -15.11 12.23
CA PHE A 34 -0.05 -15.62 11.74
C PHE A 34 1.02 -14.54 11.84
N THR A 35 2.09 -14.80 12.58
CA THR A 35 3.24 -13.90 12.75
C THR A 35 4.22 -14.02 11.58
N PHE A 36 4.94 -12.94 11.26
CA PHE A 36 6.01 -12.91 10.28
C PHE A 36 7.15 -11.98 10.75
N GLY A 37 8.38 -12.20 10.23
CA GLY A 37 9.54 -11.41 10.61
C GLY A 37 9.99 -11.56 12.06
N ILE A 38 9.42 -12.50 12.82
CA ILE A 38 9.76 -12.77 14.20
C ILE A 38 10.73 -13.96 14.23
N LYS A 39 11.88 -13.76 14.88
CA LYS A 39 12.86 -14.83 15.11
C LYS A 39 12.39 -15.69 16.28
N HIS A 40 12.09 -16.95 16.01
CA HIS A 40 11.90 -17.96 17.03
C HIS A 40 13.22 -18.71 17.24
N ASP A 41 13.60 -19.01 18.48
CA ASP A 41 14.80 -19.77 18.81
C ASP A 41 14.78 -21.13 18.09
N GLY A 42 15.46 -21.21 16.93
CA GLY A 42 15.72 -22.43 16.18
C GLY A 42 14.62 -22.97 15.28
N ALA A 43 13.47 -22.31 15.12
CA ALA A 43 12.44 -22.72 14.18
C ALA A 43 12.30 -21.73 13.02
N PRO A 44 12.17 -22.17 11.75
CA PRO A 44 11.79 -21.27 10.68
C PRO A 44 10.42 -20.66 10.98
N ALA A 45 10.33 -19.34 10.87
CA ALA A 45 9.07 -18.62 11.01
C ALA A 45 8.06 -19.21 10.00
N VAL A 46 6.99 -19.80 10.54
CA VAL A 46 5.86 -20.36 9.81
C VAL A 46 6.15 -21.66 9.05
N ALA A 47 5.73 -22.79 9.65
CA ALA A 47 5.37 -23.98 8.89
C ALA A 47 4.10 -23.61 8.08
N SER A 48 4.28 -23.08 6.87
CA SER A 48 3.17 -22.78 5.96
C SER A 48 2.54 -24.08 5.45
N PRO A 49 1.22 -24.23 5.53
CA PRO A 49 0.53 -25.12 4.62
C PRO A 49 0.78 -24.58 3.19
N LYS A 50 1.36 -25.39 2.32
CA LYS A 50 1.68 -25.02 0.93
C LYS A 50 0.45 -24.70 0.06
N GLU A 51 -0.75 -24.90 0.58
CA GLU A 51 -2.00 -24.75 -0.14
C GLU A 51 -2.81 -23.57 0.42
N ASN A 52 -3.14 -22.65 -0.47
CA ASN A 52 -4.07 -21.53 -0.24
C ASN A 52 -3.66 -20.41 0.75
N LEU A 53 -2.39 -20.17 0.97
CA LEU A 53 -1.92 -19.11 1.89
C LEU A 53 -2.54 -17.73 1.54
N LYS A 54 -2.67 -17.41 0.25
CA LYS A 54 -3.27 -16.14 -0.21
C LYS A 54 -4.76 -16.01 0.14
N TRP A 55 -5.50 -17.13 0.20
CA TRP A 55 -6.91 -17.08 0.58
C TRP A 55 -7.11 -16.84 2.07
N LEU A 56 -6.18 -17.32 2.89
CA LEU A 56 -6.23 -17.19 4.34
C LEU A 56 -5.60 -15.88 4.84
N LEU A 57 -4.41 -15.53 4.34
CA LEU A 57 -3.64 -14.36 4.79
C LEU A 57 -3.80 -13.13 3.88
N GLY A 58 -4.57 -13.26 2.81
CA GLY A 58 -4.57 -12.28 1.75
C GLY A 58 -3.25 -12.26 0.97
N GLY A 59 -3.21 -11.55 -0.17
CA GLY A 59 -1.99 -11.46 -0.98
C GLY A 59 -0.81 -10.81 -0.24
N LYS A 60 -1.09 -9.74 0.51
CA LYS A 60 -0.07 -8.99 1.27
C LYS A 60 0.49 -9.83 2.43
N GLY A 61 -0.36 -10.42 3.26
CA GLY A 61 0.07 -11.25 4.39
C GLY A 61 0.81 -12.51 3.94
N ALA A 62 0.35 -13.15 2.86
CA ALA A 62 1.05 -14.29 2.27
C ALA A 62 2.45 -13.90 1.76
N GLY A 63 2.58 -12.77 1.06
CA GLY A 63 3.88 -12.27 0.60
C GLY A 63 4.83 -11.96 1.76
N LEU A 64 4.35 -11.30 2.82
CA LEU A 64 5.14 -11.01 4.03
C LEU A 64 5.64 -12.29 4.71
N ALA A 65 4.77 -13.29 4.90
CA ALA A 65 5.13 -14.57 5.47
C ALA A 65 6.15 -15.33 4.62
N GLN A 66 5.97 -15.33 3.29
CA GLN A 66 6.89 -15.97 2.35
C GLN A 66 8.25 -15.30 2.33
N MET A 67 8.31 -13.97 2.25
CA MET A 67 9.56 -13.21 2.30
C MET A 67 10.32 -13.46 3.60
N ALA A 68 9.62 -13.44 4.74
CA ALA A 68 10.22 -13.74 6.04
C ALA A 68 10.76 -15.18 6.10
N SER A 69 10.04 -16.17 5.53
CA SER A 69 10.45 -17.57 5.51
C SER A 69 11.75 -17.83 4.76
N ILE A 70 12.02 -17.04 3.72
CA ILE A 70 13.29 -17.10 2.97
C ILE A 70 14.36 -16.16 3.54
N GLY A 71 14.12 -15.56 4.71
CA GLY A 71 15.08 -14.75 5.46
C GLY A 71 15.34 -13.37 4.86
N LEU A 72 14.36 -12.78 4.17
CA LEU A 72 14.44 -11.38 3.74
C LEU A 72 14.17 -10.43 4.92
N PRO A 73 14.69 -9.20 4.88
CA PRO A 73 14.55 -8.21 5.95
C PRO A 73 13.14 -7.61 5.93
N VAL A 74 12.19 -8.34 6.50
CA VAL A 74 10.80 -7.91 6.66
C VAL A 74 10.60 -7.37 8.07
N PRO A 75 10.07 -6.16 8.27
CA PRO A 75 9.70 -5.67 9.59
C PRO A 75 8.75 -6.66 10.27
N PRO A 76 8.93 -6.96 11.58
CA PRO A 76 8.09 -7.93 12.27
C PRO A 76 6.63 -7.47 12.35
N GLY A 77 5.74 -8.44 12.36
CA GLY A 77 4.31 -8.20 12.42
C GLY A 77 3.49 -9.49 12.46
N PHE A 78 2.20 -9.34 12.29
CA PHE A 78 1.27 -10.46 12.18
C PHE A 78 0.11 -10.14 11.23
N THR A 79 -0.49 -11.19 10.70
CA THR A 79 -1.67 -11.12 9.85
C THR A 79 -2.87 -11.72 10.58
N ILE A 80 -3.94 -10.96 10.71
CA ILE A 80 -5.27 -11.42 11.11
C ILE A 80 -5.95 -11.96 9.84
N THR A 81 -6.44 -13.21 9.88
CA THR A 81 -6.88 -13.93 8.69
C THR A 81 -8.19 -13.40 8.08
N THR A 82 -8.44 -13.77 6.83
CA THR A 82 -9.72 -13.49 6.15
C THR A 82 -10.91 -14.18 6.83
N GLU A 83 -10.69 -15.31 7.53
CA GLU A 83 -11.73 -15.99 8.30
C GLU A 83 -12.22 -15.11 9.47
N VAL A 84 -11.31 -14.36 10.09
CA VAL A 84 -11.67 -13.41 11.15
C VAL A 84 -12.55 -12.27 10.61
N CYS A 85 -12.32 -11.81 9.38
CA CYS A 85 -13.22 -10.84 8.71
C CYS A 85 -14.66 -11.38 8.61
N ALA A 86 -14.81 -12.67 8.25
CA ALA A 86 -16.12 -13.32 8.18
C ALA A 86 -16.77 -13.48 9.60
N VAL A 87 -15.95 -13.77 10.62
CA VAL A 87 -16.42 -13.79 12.01
C VAL A 87 -16.87 -12.41 12.45
N TYR A 88 -16.06 -11.38 12.22
CA TYR A 88 -16.38 -9.98 12.50
C TYR A 88 -17.74 -9.57 11.92
N GLY A 89 -18.01 -9.91 10.66
CA GLY A 89 -19.30 -9.66 10.02
C GLY A 89 -20.49 -10.38 10.71
N LYS A 90 -20.27 -11.61 11.20
CA LYS A 90 -21.30 -12.40 11.91
C LYS A 90 -21.56 -11.88 13.32
N TYR A 91 -20.58 -11.30 13.97
CA TYR A 91 -20.66 -10.76 15.35
C TYR A 91 -20.97 -9.26 15.38
N ASN A 92 -21.83 -8.80 14.48
CA ASN A 92 -22.30 -7.40 14.43
C ASN A 92 -21.16 -6.37 14.40
N ARG A 93 -20.11 -6.64 13.62
CA ARG A 93 -18.90 -5.82 13.50
C ARG A 93 -18.15 -5.64 14.82
N ASN A 94 -18.05 -6.71 15.59
CA ASN A 94 -17.23 -6.76 16.79
C ASN A 94 -16.31 -7.98 16.72
N LEU A 95 -15.12 -7.85 17.26
CA LEU A 95 -14.21 -8.97 17.42
C LEU A 95 -14.51 -9.68 18.76
N PRO A 96 -14.73 -11.01 18.75
CA PRO A 96 -14.83 -11.78 19.98
C PRO A 96 -13.58 -11.64 20.86
N ASP A 97 -13.77 -11.61 22.18
CA ASP A 97 -12.68 -11.44 23.16
C ASP A 97 -11.54 -12.47 22.97
N ALA A 98 -11.87 -13.71 22.57
CA ALA A 98 -10.88 -14.73 22.28
C ALA A 98 -9.95 -14.37 21.12
N ILE A 99 -10.49 -13.76 20.04
CA ILE A 99 -9.69 -13.28 18.90
C ILE A 99 -8.89 -12.05 19.32
N TRP A 100 -9.50 -11.13 20.06
CA TRP A 100 -8.79 -9.96 20.57
C TRP A 100 -7.60 -10.33 21.45
N SER A 101 -7.74 -11.34 22.30
CA SER A 101 -6.62 -11.87 23.10
C SER A 101 -5.46 -12.33 22.23
N GLU A 102 -5.74 -13.04 21.12
CA GLU A 102 -4.69 -13.47 20.18
C GLU A 102 -4.06 -12.29 19.41
N VAL A 103 -4.83 -11.24 19.11
CA VAL A 103 -4.29 -9.99 18.54
C VAL A 103 -3.25 -9.39 19.51
N MET A 104 -3.60 -9.33 20.81
CA MET A 104 -2.70 -8.79 21.83
C MET A 104 -1.46 -9.67 22.03
N ASP A 105 -1.59 -11.00 21.95
CA ASP A 105 -0.44 -11.91 21.94
C ASP A 105 0.48 -11.63 20.72
N GLY A 106 -0.10 -11.34 19.56
CA GLY A 106 0.63 -10.90 18.36
C GLY A 106 1.41 -9.61 18.59
N VAL A 107 0.80 -8.59 19.22
CA VAL A 107 1.47 -7.34 19.60
C VAL A 107 2.64 -7.60 20.53
N LEU A 108 2.45 -8.39 21.59
CA LEU A 108 3.49 -8.76 22.56
C LEU A 108 4.70 -9.46 21.90
N LEU A 109 4.46 -10.28 20.87
CA LEU A 109 5.55 -10.92 20.11
C LEU A 109 6.36 -9.89 19.31
N VAL A 110 5.70 -8.91 18.69
CA VAL A 110 6.38 -7.82 17.96
C VAL A 110 7.17 -6.95 18.93
N GLU A 111 6.58 -6.59 20.07
CA GLU A 111 7.23 -5.81 21.12
C GLU A 111 8.51 -6.50 21.62
N LYS A 112 8.40 -7.78 21.93
CA LYS A 112 9.55 -8.59 22.38
C LYS A 112 10.66 -8.67 21.32
N GLN A 113 10.30 -8.80 20.03
CA GLN A 113 11.26 -8.89 18.94
C GLN A 113 12.05 -7.59 18.75
N LEU A 114 11.38 -6.44 18.96
CA LEU A 114 11.97 -5.11 18.74
C LEU A 114 12.51 -4.46 20.01
N GLY A 115 12.15 -4.97 21.19
CA GLY A 115 12.48 -4.33 22.48
C GLY A 115 11.77 -2.99 22.66
N ARG A 116 10.61 -2.80 22.03
CA ARG A 116 9.77 -1.60 22.07
C ARG A 116 8.37 -1.96 22.53
N THR A 117 7.65 -1.06 23.16
CA THR A 117 6.30 -1.32 23.65
C THR A 117 5.30 -0.33 23.03
N LEU A 118 4.13 -0.82 22.64
CA LEU A 118 3.06 0.02 22.11
C LEU A 118 2.55 0.98 23.20
N GLY A 119 2.73 2.29 22.97
CA GLY A 119 2.37 3.33 23.94
C GLY A 119 3.42 3.61 25.03
N ASP A 120 4.63 3.07 24.90
CA ASP A 120 5.73 3.40 25.83
C ASP A 120 6.14 4.88 25.71
N GLU A 121 6.40 5.53 26.84
CA GLU A 121 6.74 6.96 26.92
C GLU A 121 8.20 7.24 26.55
N THR A 122 9.03 6.23 26.35
CA THR A 122 10.47 6.37 26.08
C THR A 122 10.92 5.74 24.78
N SER A 123 10.41 4.57 24.43
CA SER A 123 10.73 3.83 23.21
C SER A 123 9.45 3.21 22.62
N PRO A 124 8.53 4.03 22.10
CA PRO A 124 7.24 3.56 21.62
C PRO A 124 7.38 2.70 20.37
N LEU A 125 6.61 1.61 20.33
CA LEU A 125 6.35 0.86 19.11
C LEU A 125 5.30 1.58 18.27
N LEU A 126 5.59 1.86 17.02
CA LEU A 126 4.59 2.32 16.06
C LEU A 126 4.24 1.21 15.08
N LEU A 127 2.97 1.13 14.70
CA LEU A 127 2.41 0.07 13.87
C LEU A 127 1.76 0.64 12.59
N SER A 128 1.75 -0.17 11.55
CA SER A 128 0.86 0.00 10.40
C SER A 128 -0.23 -1.07 10.43
N VAL A 129 -1.45 -0.71 10.09
CA VAL A 129 -2.60 -1.62 9.98
C VAL A 129 -3.12 -1.54 8.55
N ARG A 130 -2.91 -2.61 7.78
CA ARG A 130 -3.12 -2.62 6.33
C ARG A 130 -4.04 -3.75 5.91
N SER A 131 -4.98 -3.47 5.03
CA SER A 131 -5.81 -4.49 4.38
C SER A 131 -5.00 -5.41 3.46
N GLY A 132 -5.49 -6.64 3.28
CA GLY A 132 -4.87 -7.60 2.38
C GLY A 132 -5.87 -8.66 1.89
N ALA A 133 -6.58 -8.40 0.78
CA ALA A 133 -7.39 -9.42 0.15
C ALA A 133 -6.55 -10.38 -0.70
N ALA A 134 -7.08 -11.58 -1.00
CA ALA A 134 -6.38 -12.58 -1.84
C ALA A 134 -6.09 -12.05 -3.25
N ILE A 135 -6.96 -11.20 -3.78
CA ILE A 135 -6.79 -10.47 -5.04
C ILE A 135 -6.54 -9.00 -4.70
N SER A 136 -5.49 -8.43 -5.28
CA SER A 136 -5.15 -7.03 -5.07
C SER A 136 -6.24 -6.10 -5.61
N MET A 137 -6.68 -5.16 -4.78
CA MET A 137 -7.67 -4.12 -5.11
C MET A 137 -7.09 -2.74 -4.74
N PRO A 138 -6.20 -2.16 -5.58
CA PRO A 138 -5.49 -0.93 -5.26
C PRO A 138 -6.43 0.23 -4.95
N GLY A 139 -6.20 0.94 -3.84
CA GLY A 139 -7.01 2.10 -3.42
C GLY A 139 -8.43 1.79 -2.95
N MET A 140 -8.86 0.51 -2.97
CA MET A 140 -10.24 0.14 -2.63
C MET A 140 -10.47 -0.13 -1.15
N MET A 141 -9.41 -0.40 -0.39
CA MET A 141 -9.47 -0.74 1.03
C MET A 141 -8.48 0.10 1.83
N ASP A 142 -8.76 0.26 3.10
CA ASP A 142 -8.10 1.23 3.95
C ASP A 142 -6.77 0.74 4.53
N THR A 143 -5.95 1.71 4.93
CA THR A 143 -4.65 1.55 5.59
C THR A 143 -4.55 2.61 6.67
N VAL A 144 -3.96 2.26 7.81
CA VAL A 144 -3.62 3.20 8.89
C VAL A 144 -2.12 3.05 9.17
N LEU A 145 -1.37 4.15 9.08
CA LEU A 145 0.07 4.20 9.35
C LEU A 145 0.35 5.01 10.61
N ASN A 146 1.53 4.84 11.19
CA ASN A 146 1.99 5.58 12.37
C ASN A 146 1.09 5.40 13.62
N LEU A 147 0.35 4.29 13.68
CA LEU A 147 -0.51 3.97 14.82
C LEU A 147 0.35 3.79 16.08
N GLY A 148 -0.12 4.36 17.18
CA GLY A 148 0.60 4.41 18.46
C GLY A 148 1.07 5.83 18.82
N LEU A 149 0.96 6.79 17.89
CA LEU A 149 1.26 8.19 18.17
C LEU A 149 0.14 8.86 18.97
N ASN A 150 0.56 9.61 19.96
CA ASN A 150 -0.21 10.54 20.78
C ASN A 150 0.71 11.66 21.25
N ASP A 151 0.24 12.56 22.11
CA ASP A 151 1.04 13.70 22.59
C ASP A 151 2.28 13.29 23.38
N VAL A 152 2.27 12.12 24.02
CA VAL A 152 3.41 11.61 24.80
C VAL A 152 4.39 10.88 23.91
N THR A 153 3.90 9.95 23.08
CA THR A 153 4.75 9.09 22.25
C THR A 153 5.42 9.87 21.11
N VAL A 154 4.83 10.96 20.59
CA VAL A 154 5.48 11.82 19.60
C VAL A 154 6.74 12.48 20.15
N GLU A 155 6.72 12.94 21.40
CA GLU A 155 7.89 13.52 22.07
C GLU A 155 8.98 12.48 22.34
N ALA A 156 8.58 11.23 22.65
CA ALA A 156 9.51 10.12 22.81
C ALA A 156 10.23 9.80 21.49
N ILE A 157 9.49 9.70 20.38
CA ILE A 157 10.07 9.50 19.04
C ILE A 157 11.00 10.67 18.66
N ALA A 158 10.59 11.92 18.92
CA ALA A 158 11.39 13.09 18.63
C ALA A 158 12.75 13.04 19.35
N LYS A 159 12.76 12.63 20.61
CA LYS A 159 14.00 12.50 21.41
C LYS A 159 14.86 11.33 20.93
N GLU A 160 14.26 10.17 20.71
CA GLU A 160 14.96 8.95 20.31
C GLU A 160 15.64 9.12 18.95
N THR A 161 14.93 9.70 17.99
CA THR A 161 15.44 9.89 16.62
C THR A 161 16.28 11.14 16.44
N ALA A 162 16.32 12.04 17.45
CA ALA A 162 16.86 13.39 17.34
C ALA A 162 16.29 14.15 16.10
N ASN A 163 15.09 13.78 15.65
CA ASN A 163 14.42 14.35 14.48
C ASN A 163 12.97 14.73 14.82
N GLU A 164 12.84 15.85 15.49
CA GLU A 164 11.55 16.40 15.94
C GLU A 164 10.59 16.65 14.76
N ARG A 165 11.16 17.08 13.62
CA ARG A 165 10.37 17.32 12.41
C ARG A 165 9.73 16.03 11.89
N CYS A 166 10.46 14.93 11.80
CA CYS A 166 9.95 13.63 11.37
C CYS A 166 8.85 13.13 12.31
N ALA A 167 9.04 13.28 13.62
CA ALA A 167 8.07 12.84 14.61
C ALA A 167 6.72 13.58 14.46
N PHE A 168 6.75 14.93 14.40
CA PHE A 168 5.53 15.73 14.27
C PHE A 168 4.88 15.65 12.88
N ASP A 169 5.66 15.48 11.80
CA ASP A 169 5.11 15.19 10.47
C ASP A 169 4.39 13.82 10.47
N SER A 170 4.96 12.80 11.11
CA SER A 170 4.30 11.50 11.26
C SER A 170 3.02 11.59 12.10
N TYR A 171 3.01 12.42 13.15
CA TYR A 171 1.84 12.60 13.98
C TYR A 171 0.69 13.33 13.26
N ARG A 172 0.98 14.42 12.54
CA ARG A 172 -0.05 15.10 11.75
C ARG A 172 -0.66 14.18 10.68
N ARG A 173 0.18 13.37 10.00
CA ARG A 173 -0.28 12.37 9.01
C ARG A 173 -1.14 11.30 9.66
N PHE A 174 -0.79 10.87 10.86
CA PHE A 174 -1.59 9.90 11.61
C PHE A 174 -2.96 10.48 12.00
N LEU A 175 -3.00 11.72 12.51
CA LEU A 175 -4.26 12.38 12.85
C LEU A 175 -5.20 12.51 11.64
N ASP A 176 -4.69 12.94 10.49
CA ASP A 176 -5.47 13.04 9.25
C ASP A 176 -5.99 11.65 8.81
N MET A 177 -5.09 10.70 8.63
CA MET A 177 -5.44 9.35 8.17
C MET A 177 -6.38 8.62 9.15
N PHE A 178 -6.15 8.73 10.45
CA PHE A 178 -7.02 8.12 11.46
C PHE A 178 -8.38 8.82 11.52
N GLY A 179 -8.41 10.13 11.36
CA GLY A 179 -9.62 10.92 11.26
C GLY A 179 -10.50 10.51 10.11
N ASP A 180 -9.93 10.45 8.91
CA ASP A 180 -10.66 10.09 7.70
C ASP A 180 -11.05 8.60 7.69
N VAL A 181 -10.08 7.71 7.82
CA VAL A 181 -10.28 6.26 7.63
C VAL A 181 -11.04 5.61 8.79
N VAL A 182 -10.74 6.01 10.04
CA VAL A 182 -11.26 5.33 11.23
C VAL A 182 -12.45 6.05 11.85
N MET A 183 -12.38 7.38 11.90
CA MET A 183 -13.38 8.19 12.58
C MET A 183 -14.42 8.78 11.61
N GLY A 184 -14.21 8.68 10.28
CA GLY A 184 -15.13 9.16 9.26
C GLY A 184 -15.21 10.68 9.13
N ILE A 185 -14.18 11.40 9.55
CA ILE A 185 -14.05 12.84 9.34
C ILE A 185 -13.56 13.07 7.91
N PRO A 186 -14.19 13.91 7.08
CA PRO A 186 -13.76 14.14 5.72
C PRO A 186 -12.30 14.64 5.64
N HIS A 187 -11.45 13.98 4.83
CA HIS A 187 -10.07 14.39 4.58
C HIS A 187 -9.94 15.86 4.19
N ALA A 188 -10.90 16.40 3.42
CA ALA A 188 -10.94 17.81 3.02
C ALA A 188 -10.90 18.81 4.18
N ASP A 189 -11.40 18.42 5.37
CA ASP A 189 -11.36 19.31 6.54
C ASP A 189 -9.94 19.43 7.11
N PHE A 190 -9.13 18.36 7.03
CA PHE A 190 -7.71 18.36 7.38
C PHE A 190 -6.87 19.10 6.33
N GLU A 191 -7.13 18.84 5.05
CA GLU A 191 -6.47 19.49 3.94
C GLU A 191 -6.66 21.02 3.97
N ALA A 192 -7.86 21.48 4.32
CA ALA A 192 -8.15 22.91 4.47
C ALA A 192 -7.29 23.59 5.54
N GLU A 193 -7.03 22.92 6.67
CA GLU A 193 -6.16 23.44 7.73
C GLU A 193 -4.68 23.45 7.32
N LEU A 194 -4.22 22.41 6.61
CA LEU A 194 -2.87 22.35 6.04
C LEU A 194 -2.64 23.48 5.03
N ASP A 195 -3.57 23.66 4.10
CA ASP A 195 -3.52 24.70 3.08
C ASP A 195 -3.55 26.12 3.71
N ALA A 196 -4.38 26.32 4.72
CA ALA A 196 -4.43 27.58 5.44
C ALA A 196 -3.10 27.90 6.12
N LEU A 197 -2.47 26.90 6.74
CA LEU A 197 -1.15 27.07 7.37
C LEU A 197 -0.06 27.32 6.33
N LYS A 198 -0.01 26.58 5.24
CA LYS A 198 0.95 26.79 4.14
C LYS A 198 0.85 28.20 3.56
N LYS A 199 -0.37 28.68 3.31
CA LYS A 199 -0.61 30.04 2.81
C LYS A 199 -0.15 31.11 3.79
N SER A 200 -0.48 30.96 5.10
CA SER A 200 -0.06 31.94 6.12
C SER A 200 1.44 31.97 6.34
N SER A 201 2.11 30.85 6.14
CA SER A 201 3.56 30.68 6.31
C SER A 201 4.37 30.93 5.03
N ASN A 202 3.71 31.18 3.90
CA ASN A 202 4.32 31.31 2.57
C ASN A 202 5.22 30.11 2.20
N VAL A 203 4.72 28.89 2.47
CA VAL A 203 5.37 27.61 2.19
C VAL A 203 4.60 26.89 1.10
N GLU A 204 5.30 26.30 0.13
CA GLU A 204 4.69 25.59 -1.01
C GLU A 204 4.51 24.10 -0.71
N HIS A 205 5.53 23.45 -0.16
CA HIS A 205 5.51 22.01 0.08
C HIS A 205 5.44 21.68 1.58
N ASP A 206 4.76 20.57 1.90
CA ASP A 206 4.68 20.03 3.27
C ASP A 206 6.07 19.77 3.87
N SER A 207 7.05 19.38 3.00
CA SER A 207 8.43 19.17 3.39
C SER A 207 9.13 20.41 3.96
N ASP A 208 8.63 21.59 3.66
CA ASP A 208 9.25 22.86 4.02
C ASP A 208 8.67 23.44 5.32
N LEU A 209 7.64 22.79 5.90
CA LEU A 209 7.08 23.17 7.18
C LEU A 209 8.11 22.97 8.31
N SER A 210 8.27 23.98 9.15
CA SER A 210 9.11 23.91 10.33
C SER A 210 8.49 23.06 11.45
N VAL A 211 9.27 22.72 12.46
CA VAL A 211 8.80 21.97 13.64
C VAL A 211 7.66 22.70 14.33
N ASP A 212 7.79 24.01 14.55
CA ASP A 212 6.75 24.81 15.21
C ASP A 212 5.46 24.84 14.41
N GLN A 213 5.56 24.92 13.07
CA GLN A 213 4.40 24.86 12.18
C GLN A 213 3.73 23.48 12.20
N LEU A 214 4.51 22.41 12.25
CA LEU A 214 3.95 21.05 12.39
C LEU A 214 3.25 20.84 13.74
N LYS A 215 3.82 21.39 14.83
CA LYS A 215 3.17 21.39 16.15
C LYS A 215 1.85 22.18 16.13
N GLU A 216 1.85 23.34 15.48
CA GLU A 216 0.63 24.12 15.27
C GLU A 216 -0.40 23.34 14.46
N LEU A 217 0.01 22.65 13.38
CA LEU A 217 -0.87 21.86 12.53
C LEU A 217 -1.51 20.70 13.31
N VAL A 218 -0.77 20.03 14.18
CA VAL A 218 -1.28 18.99 15.09
C VAL A 218 -2.42 19.55 15.96
N GLN A 219 -2.27 20.75 16.51
CA GLN A 219 -3.33 21.38 17.32
C GLN A 219 -4.54 21.73 16.45
N ARG A 220 -4.34 22.23 15.24
CA ARG A 220 -5.44 22.52 14.30
C ARG A 220 -6.18 21.25 13.92
N TYR A 221 -5.50 20.14 13.68
CA TYR A 221 -6.11 18.84 13.38
C TYR A 221 -6.92 18.30 14.55
N LYS A 222 -6.44 18.45 15.78
CA LYS A 222 -7.24 18.14 16.98
C LYS A 222 -8.50 19.00 17.09
N ALA A 223 -8.42 20.26 16.68
CA ALA A 223 -9.60 21.12 16.62
C ALA A 223 -10.61 20.66 15.56
N VAL A 224 -10.15 20.04 14.45
CA VAL A 224 -11.05 19.40 13.46
C VAL A 224 -11.81 18.25 14.12
N TYR A 225 -11.18 17.37 14.89
CA TYR A 225 -11.87 16.32 15.65
C TYR A 225 -12.94 16.92 16.58
N ALA A 226 -12.57 17.94 17.35
CA ALA A 226 -13.50 18.61 18.26
C ALA A 226 -14.69 19.25 17.53
N LYS A 227 -14.48 19.83 16.34
CA LYS A 227 -15.53 20.40 15.48
C LYS A 227 -16.57 19.34 15.06
N HIS A 228 -16.14 18.10 14.87
CA HIS A 228 -17.01 16.96 14.56
C HIS A 228 -17.58 16.27 15.80
N ASN A 229 -17.34 16.78 17.01
CA ASN A 229 -17.71 16.17 18.30
C ASN A 229 -17.14 14.75 18.46
N ILE A 230 -15.94 14.53 17.97
CA ILE A 230 -15.21 13.27 18.03
C ILE A 230 -13.98 13.50 18.92
N GLU A 231 -13.71 12.55 19.83
CA GLU A 231 -12.51 12.52 20.65
C GLU A 231 -11.47 11.59 20.00
N PHE A 232 -10.24 12.09 19.82
CA PHE A 232 -9.15 11.27 19.36
C PHE A 232 -8.68 10.32 20.48
N PRO A 233 -8.58 9.00 20.24
CA PRO A 233 -8.19 8.08 21.29
C PRO A 233 -6.69 8.19 21.61
N ASP A 234 -6.36 8.55 22.84
CA ASP A 234 -4.97 8.62 23.31
C ASP A 234 -4.35 7.25 23.63
N ASP A 235 -5.16 6.22 23.92
CA ASP A 235 -4.70 4.86 24.16
C ASP A 235 -4.37 4.14 22.85
N PRO A 236 -3.10 3.78 22.58
CA PRO A 236 -2.70 3.08 21.37
C PRO A 236 -3.36 1.71 21.18
N HIS A 237 -3.80 1.06 22.23
CA HIS A 237 -4.55 -0.20 22.12
C HIS A 237 -5.98 0.04 21.63
N GLU A 238 -6.61 1.14 22.06
CA GLU A 238 -7.90 1.57 21.51
C GLU A 238 -7.77 1.99 20.06
N GLN A 239 -6.69 2.73 19.70
CA GLN A 239 -6.37 3.06 18.30
C GLN A 239 -6.27 1.79 17.45
N LEU A 240 -5.55 0.76 17.93
CA LEU A 240 -5.37 -0.51 17.22
C LEU A 240 -6.70 -1.22 16.99
N GLY A 241 -7.54 -1.32 18.01
CA GLY A 241 -8.86 -1.94 17.89
C GLY A 241 -9.73 -1.24 16.85
N LYS A 242 -9.82 0.09 16.91
CA LYS A 242 -10.57 0.89 15.94
C LYS A 242 -10.03 0.78 14.52
N ALA A 243 -8.70 0.78 14.34
CA ALA A 243 -8.06 0.63 13.04
C ALA A 243 -8.32 -0.74 12.41
N ILE A 244 -8.26 -1.83 13.20
CA ILE A 244 -8.60 -3.18 12.72
C ILE A 244 -10.06 -3.24 12.26
N HIS A 245 -10.98 -2.66 13.03
CA HIS A 245 -12.40 -2.59 12.68
C HIS A 245 -12.61 -1.82 11.37
N ALA A 246 -11.99 -0.64 11.22
CA ALA A 246 -12.09 0.18 10.02
C ALA A 246 -11.58 -0.58 8.77
N VAL A 247 -10.46 -1.31 8.90
CA VAL A 247 -9.93 -2.13 7.80
C VAL A 247 -10.90 -3.26 7.44
N PHE A 248 -11.52 -3.94 8.39
CA PHE A 248 -12.55 -4.94 8.09
C PHE A 248 -13.79 -4.31 7.44
N ASP A 249 -14.23 -3.15 7.92
CA ASP A 249 -15.38 -2.43 7.36
C ASP A 249 -15.14 -1.96 5.93
N SER A 250 -13.88 -1.62 5.58
CA SER A 250 -13.49 -1.20 4.23
C SER A 250 -13.76 -2.28 3.17
N TRP A 251 -13.79 -3.57 3.56
CA TRP A 251 -14.19 -4.68 2.69
C TRP A 251 -15.60 -4.50 2.12
N ASP A 252 -16.50 -3.98 2.93
CA ASP A 252 -17.91 -3.77 2.58
C ASP A 252 -18.22 -2.36 2.08
N SER A 253 -17.21 -1.52 1.90
CA SER A 253 -17.36 -0.17 1.33
C SER A 253 -17.97 -0.22 -0.07
N THR A 254 -18.66 0.85 -0.46
CA THR A 254 -19.28 0.98 -1.80
C THR A 254 -18.25 0.88 -2.91
N ARG A 255 -17.07 1.48 -2.74
CA ARG A 255 -15.97 1.45 -3.71
C ARG A 255 -15.40 0.04 -3.87
N ALA A 256 -15.18 -0.70 -2.76
CA ALA A 256 -14.65 -2.06 -2.81
C ALA A 256 -15.66 -3.04 -3.43
N LYS A 257 -16.96 -2.92 -3.11
CA LYS A 257 -18.03 -3.72 -3.75
C LYS A 257 -18.13 -3.44 -5.24
N LYS A 258 -18.14 -2.18 -5.65
CA LYS A 258 -18.19 -1.78 -7.06
C LYS A 258 -17.00 -2.32 -7.84
N TYR A 259 -15.79 -2.22 -7.29
CA TYR A 259 -14.57 -2.75 -7.92
C TYR A 259 -14.65 -4.27 -8.11
N ARG A 260 -15.02 -5.03 -7.06
CA ARG A 260 -15.19 -6.49 -7.17
C ARG A 260 -16.21 -6.88 -8.24
N SER A 261 -17.33 -6.16 -8.31
CA SER A 261 -18.34 -6.39 -9.34
C SER A 261 -17.82 -6.13 -10.77
N LEU A 262 -17.10 -5.00 -10.96
CA LEU A 262 -16.54 -4.63 -12.27
C LEU A 262 -15.45 -5.61 -12.74
N GLN A 263 -14.65 -6.11 -11.81
CA GLN A 263 -13.54 -7.02 -12.10
C GLN A 263 -13.96 -8.51 -12.02
N ASN A 264 -15.26 -8.82 -11.87
CA ASN A 264 -15.79 -10.17 -11.71
C ASN A 264 -15.08 -10.97 -10.59
N ILE A 265 -14.65 -10.29 -9.53
CA ILE A 265 -13.99 -10.92 -8.38
C ILE A 265 -15.06 -11.54 -7.49
N THR A 266 -15.08 -12.88 -7.44
CA THR A 266 -16.04 -13.69 -6.67
C THR A 266 -15.32 -14.71 -5.79
N GLY A 267 -16.05 -15.31 -4.84
CA GLY A 267 -15.53 -16.37 -3.97
C GLY A 267 -14.61 -15.95 -2.83
N LEU A 268 -14.34 -14.65 -2.67
CA LEU A 268 -13.56 -14.12 -1.53
C LEU A 268 -14.41 -14.06 -0.27
N VAL A 269 -13.85 -14.49 0.85
CA VAL A 269 -14.52 -14.53 2.17
C VAL A 269 -14.47 -13.19 2.88
N GLY A 270 -13.39 -12.43 2.64
CA GLY A 270 -13.14 -11.15 3.32
C GLY A 270 -11.74 -10.61 3.01
N THR A 271 -11.32 -9.61 3.77
CA THR A 271 -9.94 -9.12 3.79
C THR A 271 -9.21 -9.64 5.02
N ALA A 272 -7.91 -9.90 4.90
CA ALA A 272 -7.02 -10.02 6.03
C ALA A 272 -6.59 -8.63 6.52
N VAL A 273 -6.11 -8.53 7.75
CA VAL A 273 -5.50 -7.32 8.31
C VAL A 273 -4.05 -7.62 8.67
N ASN A 274 -3.13 -6.83 8.13
CA ASN A 274 -1.70 -6.95 8.43
C ASN A 274 -1.31 -5.85 9.40
N VAL A 275 -0.91 -6.24 10.61
CA VAL A 275 -0.38 -5.36 11.65
C VAL A 275 1.14 -5.53 11.64
N GLN A 276 1.89 -4.48 11.35
CA GLN A 276 3.33 -4.55 11.13
C GLN A 276 4.04 -3.36 11.76
N ALA A 277 5.22 -3.59 12.33
CA ALA A 277 6.06 -2.51 12.83
C ALA A 277 6.38 -1.49 11.73
N MET A 278 6.28 -0.22 12.07
CA MET A 278 6.69 0.87 11.18
C MET A 278 8.19 0.89 10.97
N VAL A 279 8.60 1.24 9.76
CA VAL A 279 9.96 1.64 9.40
C VAL A 279 9.88 2.98 8.64
N PHE A 280 10.85 3.83 8.85
CA PHE A 280 10.78 5.24 8.45
C PHE A 280 11.81 5.57 7.39
N GLY A 281 11.35 5.90 6.18
CA GLY A 281 12.18 6.40 5.09
C GLY A 281 12.47 7.91 5.17
N ASN A 282 11.86 8.61 6.12
CA ASN A 282 11.99 10.06 6.29
C ASN A 282 12.85 10.47 7.52
N MET A 283 13.81 9.63 7.92
CA MET A 283 14.72 9.90 9.03
C MET A 283 16.03 10.59 8.61
N GLY A 284 16.03 11.29 7.48
CA GLY A 284 17.19 12.02 6.99
C GLY A 284 17.79 11.43 5.72
N ASP A 285 18.98 11.93 5.35
CA ASP A 285 19.60 11.66 4.04
C ASP A 285 20.12 10.22 3.87
N THR A 286 20.21 9.43 4.94
CA THR A 286 20.55 8.00 4.90
C THR A 286 19.33 7.10 4.85
N SER A 287 18.14 7.69 4.73
CA SER A 287 16.85 7.00 4.69
C SER A 287 16.13 7.31 3.40
N GLY A 288 15.23 6.42 3.00
CA GLY A 288 14.45 6.60 1.78
C GLY A 288 13.43 5.48 1.60
N THR A 289 12.60 5.62 0.60
CA THR A 289 11.61 4.61 0.23
C THR A 289 11.49 4.51 -1.27
N GLY A 290 11.03 3.37 -1.79
CA GLY A 290 10.88 3.19 -3.22
C GLY A 290 10.04 1.99 -3.59
N VAL A 291 9.72 1.96 -4.86
CA VAL A 291 9.02 0.86 -5.53
C VAL A 291 9.80 0.44 -6.76
N LEU A 292 9.91 -0.85 -7.00
CA LEU A 292 10.61 -1.36 -8.16
C LEU A 292 10.03 -2.69 -8.67
N PHE A 293 10.28 -2.95 -9.93
CA PHE A 293 10.17 -4.25 -10.53
C PHE A 293 11.55 -4.90 -10.61
N THR A 294 11.63 -6.20 -10.37
CA THR A 294 12.90 -6.96 -10.45
C THR A 294 13.45 -7.02 -11.86
N ARG A 295 12.59 -6.82 -12.88
CA ARG A 295 12.89 -6.70 -14.30
C ARG A 295 12.11 -5.57 -14.92
N CYS A 296 12.54 -5.05 -16.07
CA CYS A 296 11.79 -4.02 -16.78
C CYS A 296 10.41 -4.55 -17.24
N PRO A 297 9.31 -3.97 -16.79
CA PRO A 297 7.96 -4.43 -17.15
C PRO A 297 7.55 -4.12 -18.59
N ASN A 298 8.34 -3.28 -19.30
CA ASN A 298 8.02 -2.84 -20.66
C ASN A 298 8.58 -3.79 -21.72
N ASP A 299 9.82 -4.26 -21.53
CA ASP A 299 10.57 -5.05 -22.50
C ASP A 299 11.13 -6.36 -21.94
N GLY A 300 11.13 -6.56 -20.63
CA GLY A 300 11.57 -7.76 -19.94
C GLY A 300 13.08 -7.81 -19.64
N THR A 301 13.84 -6.74 -19.89
CA THR A 301 15.27 -6.71 -19.58
C THR A 301 15.52 -6.97 -18.09
N ASN A 302 16.58 -7.75 -17.79
CA ASN A 302 16.96 -8.12 -16.42
C ASN A 302 17.72 -6.98 -15.73
N GLU A 303 17.03 -5.86 -15.59
CA GLU A 303 17.48 -4.68 -14.85
C GLU A 303 16.40 -4.23 -13.87
N LEU A 304 16.80 -3.76 -12.70
CA LEU A 304 15.86 -3.19 -11.75
C LEU A 304 15.21 -1.95 -12.36
N PHE A 305 13.88 -1.94 -12.39
CA PHE A 305 13.10 -0.85 -12.96
C PHE A 305 12.18 -0.26 -11.90
N GLY A 306 12.31 1.02 -11.59
CA GLY A 306 11.50 1.66 -10.57
C GLY A 306 12.02 3.01 -10.16
N GLU A 307 11.52 3.48 -9.03
CA GLU A 307 11.75 4.82 -8.51
C GLU A 307 11.96 4.81 -6.99
N PHE A 308 12.72 5.78 -6.49
CA PHE A 308 12.93 5.96 -5.06
C PHE A 308 13.00 7.46 -4.70
N LEU A 309 12.68 7.75 -3.43
CA LEU A 309 12.83 9.07 -2.82
C LEU A 309 13.70 8.97 -1.57
N VAL A 310 14.66 9.86 -1.46
CA VAL A 310 15.45 10.06 -0.23
C VAL A 310 14.65 10.90 0.75
N ASN A 311 14.75 10.58 2.02
CA ASN A 311 14.08 11.29 3.10
C ASN A 311 12.57 11.46 2.84
N ALA A 312 11.87 10.32 2.63
CA ALA A 312 10.46 10.28 2.26
C ALA A 312 9.75 9.04 2.84
N GLN A 313 8.46 9.14 3.06
CA GLN A 313 7.59 7.98 3.36
C GLN A 313 6.99 7.40 2.08
N GLY A 314 6.46 6.16 2.15
CA GLY A 314 5.89 5.47 0.99
C GLY A 314 4.78 6.25 0.28
N GLU A 315 3.98 7.01 1.03
CA GLU A 315 2.92 7.87 0.50
C GLU A 315 3.47 8.96 -0.44
N ASP A 316 4.63 9.53 -0.12
CA ASP A 316 5.24 10.62 -0.89
C ASP A 316 5.67 10.17 -2.30
N VAL A 317 6.00 8.87 -2.47
CA VAL A 317 6.32 8.28 -3.80
C VAL A 317 5.07 8.19 -4.66
N VAL A 318 3.92 7.87 -4.06
CA VAL A 318 2.66 7.65 -4.76
C VAL A 318 1.93 8.96 -5.02
N ALA A 319 2.01 9.91 -4.08
CA ALA A 319 1.33 11.21 -4.18
C ALA A 319 1.89 12.15 -5.26
N GLY A 320 3.10 11.88 -5.78
CA GLY A 320 3.70 12.67 -6.86
C GLY A 320 4.10 14.12 -6.45
N ILE A 321 4.08 14.44 -5.17
CA ILE A 321 4.42 15.76 -4.62
C ILE A 321 5.90 16.09 -4.88
N ARG A 322 6.76 15.08 -4.84
CA ARG A 322 8.19 15.17 -5.13
C ARG A 322 8.52 14.29 -6.32
N THR A 323 9.39 14.75 -7.23
CA THR A 323 9.84 13.95 -8.37
C THR A 323 10.77 12.83 -7.87
N PRO A 324 10.38 11.55 -7.97
CA PRO A 324 11.25 10.46 -7.56
C PRO A 324 12.42 10.28 -8.52
N LYS A 325 13.52 9.71 -8.01
CA LYS A 325 14.70 9.36 -8.79
C LYS A 325 14.55 7.95 -9.37
N PRO A 326 15.05 7.70 -10.60
CA PRO A 326 15.10 6.35 -11.13
C PRO A 326 15.91 5.41 -10.23
N ILE A 327 15.48 4.17 -10.07
CA ILE A 327 16.16 3.18 -9.22
C ILE A 327 17.62 2.92 -9.62
N ALA A 328 17.97 3.10 -10.88
CA ALA A 328 19.35 3.00 -11.35
C ALA A 328 20.31 3.98 -10.66
N GLN A 329 19.80 5.17 -10.26
CA GLN A 329 20.59 6.18 -9.58
C GLN A 329 20.89 5.79 -8.11
N LEU A 330 20.13 4.85 -7.52
CA LEU A 330 20.43 4.29 -6.21
C LEU A 330 21.82 3.62 -6.16
N ARG A 331 22.33 3.16 -7.30
CA ARG A 331 23.68 2.61 -7.41
C ARG A 331 24.76 3.63 -7.03
N ASP A 332 24.53 4.89 -7.38
CA ASP A 332 25.48 5.97 -7.12
C ASP A 332 25.23 6.61 -5.74
N ASP A 333 23.95 6.81 -5.37
CA ASP A 333 23.56 7.46 -4.13
C ASP A 333 23.75 6.53 -2.90
N PHE A 334 23.44 5.22 -3.05
CA PHE A 334 23.48 4.22 -1.97
C PHE A 334 23.98 2.85 -2.50
N PRO A 335 25.25 2.71 -2.84
CA PRO A 335 25.79 1.51 -3.54
C PRO A 335 25.60 0.21 -2.75
N GLU A 336 25.74 0.23 -1.44
CA GLU A 336 25.54 -0.94 -0.59
C GLU A 336 24.08 -1.38 -0.54
N ILE A 337 23.15 -0.42 -0.44
CA ILE A 337 21.71 -0.68 -0.48
C ILE A 337 21.30 -1.22 -1.84
N TYR A 338 21.81 -0.64 -2.94
CA TYR A 338 21.54 -1.15 -4.29
C TYR A 338 22.00 -2.60 -4.42
N ALA A 339 23.19 -2.93 -3.93
CA ALA A 339 23.72 -4.28 -3.96
C ALA A 339 22.90 -5.27 -3.10
N GLN A 340 22.40 -4.83 -1.93
CA GLN A 340 21.50 -5.63 -1.09
C GLN A 340 20.15 -5.84 -1.79
N LEU A 341 19.60 -4.78 -2.37
CA LEU A 341 18.33 -4.79 -3.08
C LEU A 341 18.38 -5.74 -4.29
N ARG A 342 19.47 -5.70 -5.10
CA ARG A 342 19.66 -6.62 -6.22
C ARG A 342 19.67 -8.08 -5.74
N ARG A 343 20.47 -8.43 -4.73
CA ARG A 343 20.48 -9.78 -4.14
C ARG A 343 19.11 -10.21 -3.61
N THR A 344 18.37 -9.28 -3.02
CA THR A 344 17.01 -9.53 -2.55
C THR A 344 16.06 -9.85 -3.71
N CYS A 345 16.15 -9.08 -4.79
CA CYS A 345 15.35 -9.29 -6.01
C CYS A 345 15.68 -10.64 -6.67
N ASP A 346 16.96 -11.02 -6.75
CA ASP A 346 17.38 -12.32 -7.30
C ASP A 346 16.78 -13.46 -6.46
N ARG A 347 16.80 -13.38 -5.13
CA ARG A 347 16.18 -14.36 -4.23
C ARG A 347 14.65 -14.42 -4.36
N LEU A 348 14.00 -13.27 -4.59
CA LEU A 348 12.56 -13.22 -4.83
C LEU A 348 12.20 -13.94 -6.14
N GLU A 349 12.92 -13.69 -7.24
CA GLU A 349 12.69 -14.37 -8.51
C GLU A 349 12.97 -15.87 -8.41
N GLU A 350 14.04 -16.27 -7.71
CA GLU A 350 14.35 -17.68 -7.46
C GLU A 350 13.24 -18.40 -6.68
N TYR A 351 12.63 -17.72 -5.70
CA TYR A 351 11.57 -18.29 -4.87
C TYR A 351 10.22 -18.31 -5.55
N PHE A 352 9.80 -17.16 -6.14
CA PHE A 352 8.49 -17.01 -6.77
C PHE A 352 8.45 -17.51 -8.21
N LYS A 353 9.61 -17.78 -8.81
CA LYS A 353 9.76 -18.22 -10.21
C LYS A 353 9.16 -17.24 -11.21
N ASP A 354 9.06 -15.97 -10.84
CA ASP A 354 8.48 -14.91 -11.66
C ASP A 354 9.01 -13.54 -11.23
N MET A 355 8.98 -12.55 -12.15
CA MET A 355 9.32 -11.17 -11.82
C MET A 355 8.41 -10.62 -10.73
N GLN A 356 8.96 -9.82 -9.84
CA GLN A 356 8.26 -9.25 -8.70
C GLN A 356 8.20 -7.73 -8.77
N ASP A 357 7.12 -7.18 -8.25
CA ASP A 357 6.90 -5.78 -7.90
C ASP A 357 7.15 -5.66 -6.38
N VAL A 358 8.10 -4.82 -5.98
CA VAL A 358 8.65 -4.77 -4.64
C VAL A 358 8.54 -3.35 -4.08
N GLU A 359 8.00 -3.25 -2.86
CA GLU A 359 8.01 -2.03 -2.07
C GLU A 359 9.09 -2.16 -0.98
N PHE A 360 9.97 -1.17 -0.87
CA PHE A 360 11.06 -1.18 0.09
C PHE A 360 11.23 0.16 0.81
N THR A 361 11.81 0.11 1.98
CA THR A 361 12.21 1.29 2.75
C THR A 361 13.64 1.09 3.27
N VAL A 362 14.42 2.14 3.25
CA VAL A 362 15.73 2.22 3.90
C VAL A 362 15.60 3.15 5.09
N GLN A 363 15.85 2.62 6.27
CA GLN A 363 15.90 3.41 7.49
C GLN A 363 17.34 3.45 8.00
N GLU A 364 17.95 4.63 8.01
CA GLU A 364 19.32 4.85 8.50
C GLU A 364 20.32 3.81 7.96
N GLY A 365 20.31 3.63 6.64
CA GLY A 365 21.18 2.67 5.94
C GLY A 365 20.79 1.20 6.06
N THR A 366 19.67 0.88 6.70
CA THR A 366 19.15 -0.50 6.80
C THR A 366 17.99 -0.73 5.85
N LEU A 367 18.11 -1.72 4.98
CA LEU A 367 17.07 -2.09 4.00
C LEU A 367 15.98 -2.94 4.63
N PHE A 368 14.72 -2.61 4.34
CA PHE A 368 13.53 -3.39 4.67
C PHE A 368 12.66 -3.60 3.43
N ILE A 369 12.09 -4.80 3.30
CA ILE A 369 11.12 -5.13 2.25
C ILE A 369 9.72 -5.13 2.85
N LEU A 370 8.85 -4.28 2.33
CA LEU A 370 7.52 -4.06 2.90
C LEU A 370 6.44 -4.89 2.23
N GLN A 371 6.61 -5.18 0.93
CA GLN A 371 5.66 -5.94 0.14
C GLN A 371 6.33 -6.51 -1.11
N THR A 372 5.86 -7.68 -1.54
CA THR A 372 6.10 -8.22 -2.87
C THR A 372 4.79 -8.71 -3.49
N ARG A 373 4.72 -8.62 -4.82
CA ARG A 373 3.61 -9.15 -5.63
C ARG A 373 4.12 -9.48 -7.03
N ASN A 374 3.40 -10.33 -7.75
CA ASN A 374 3.74 -10.63 -9.14
C ASN A 374 3.71 -9.33 -9.95
N GLY A 375 4.78 -9.06 -10.67
CA GLY A 375 4.93 -7.85 -11.48
C GLY A 375 3.98 -7.84 -12.66
N LYS A 376 3.16 -6.77 -12.76
CA LYS A 376 2.40 -6.50 -13.98
C LYS A 376 3.36 -6.07 -15.08
N ARG A 377 3.15 -6.58 -16.30
CA ARG A 377 4.06 -6.39 -17.43
C ARG A 377 3.34 -6.40 -18.77
N SER A 378 3.99 -5.87 -19.80
CA SER A 378 3.49 -5.95 -21.17
C SER A 378 3.54 -7.41 -21.67
N GLY A 379 2.76 -7.73 -22.72
CA GLY A 379 2.82 -9.04 -23.36
C GLY A 379 4.21 -9.37 -23.90
N ALA A 380 4.88 -8.40 -24.51
CA ALA A 380 6.24 -8.56 -25.01
C ALA A 380 7.23 -8.87 -23.87
N ALA A 381 7.15 -8.13 -22.76
CA ALA A 381 7.97 -8.38 -21.59
C ALA A 381 7.68 -9.75 -20.98
N ALA A 382 6.42 -10.20 -20.94
CA ALA A 382 6.04 -11.50 -20.40
C ALA A 382 6.73 -12.65 -21.17
N VAL A 383 6.75 -12.57 -22.50
CA VAL A 383 7.46 -13.56 -23.34
C VAL A 383 8.97 -13.48 -23.13
N ALA A 384 9.55 -12.27 -23.15
CA ALA A 384 11.00 -12.09 -22.98
C ALA A 384 11.48 -12.62 -21.62
N ILE A 385 10.76 -12.29 -20.53
CA ILE A 385 11.07 -12.75 -19.17
C ILE A 385 10.97 -14.27 -19.07
N ALA A 386 9.92 -14.88 -19.61
CA ALA A 386 9.74 -16.33 -19.57
C ALA A 386 10.89 -17.06 -20.28
N VAL A 387 11.31 -16.58 -21.46
CA VAL A 387 12.46 -17.13 -22.21
C VAL A 387 13.76 -16.98 -21.40
N ASP A 388 14.05 -15.78 -20.92
CA ASP A 388 15.27 -15.49 -20.16
C ASP A 388 15.35 -16.33 -18.86
N MET A 389 14.24 -16.50 -18.14
CA MET A 389 14.18 -17.36 -16.95
C MET A 389 14.43 -18.85 -17.25
N VAL A 390 14.01 -19.34 -18.41
CA VAL A 390 14.37 -20.70 -18.87
C VAL A 390 15.86 -20.79 -19.17
N GLU A 391 16.43 -19.83 -19.88
CA GLU A 391 17.87 -19.78 -20.19
C GLU A 391 18.72 -19.69 -18.91
N GLN A 392 18.27 -19.01 -17.88
CA GLN A 392 18.89 -18.95 -16.56
C GLN A 392 18.68 -20.23 -15.73
N GLY A 393 17.83 -21.16 -16.17
CA GLY A 393 17.50 -22.38 -15.43
C GLY A 393 16.61 -22.15 -14.20
N LEU A 394 15.96 -21.01 -14.10
CA LEU A 394 15.05 -20.68 -13.00
C LEU A 394 13.71 -21.41 -13.11
N ILE A 395 13.20 -21.59 -14.32
CA ILE A 395 11.94 -22.29 -14.63
C ILE A 395 12.13 -23.27 -15.79
N SER A 396 11.22 -24.25 -15.92
CA SER A 396 11.16 -25.15 -17.08
C SER A 396 10.47 -24.49 -18.28
N MET A 397 10.59 -25.10 -19.48
CA MET A 397 9.86 -24.63 -20.67
C MET A 397 8.32 -24.70 -20.46
N GLU A 398 7.84 -25.73 -19.78
CA GLU A 398 6.43 -25.93 -19.49
C GLU A 398 5.91 -24.84 -18.53
N GLU A 399 6.69 -24.49 -17.50
CA GLU A 399 6.38 -23.40 -16.60
C GLU A 399 6.37 -22.05 -17.31
N ALA A 400 7.31 -21.80 -18.22
CA ALA A 400 7.37 -20.60 -19.04
C ALA A 400 6.12 -20.42 -19.91
N ILE A 401 5.63 -21.50 -20.53
CA ILE A 401 4.41 -21.49 -21.33
C ILE A 401 3.19 -21.12 -20.46
N LEU A 402 3.13 -21.63 -19.22
CA LEU A 402 2.04 -21.34 -18.29
C LEU A 402 2.09 -19.90 -17.74
N GLN A 403 3.25 -19.27 -17.70
CA GLN A 403 3.41 -17.88 -17.26
C GLN A 403 2.93 -16.85 -18.30
N VAL A 404 2.99 -17.19 -19.59
CA VAL A 404 2.47 -16.35 -20.66
C VAL A 404 0.98 -16.61 -20.84
N THR A 405 0.16 -15.75 -20.25
CA THR A 405 -1.31 -15.90 -20.29
C THR A 405 -1.90 -15.47 -21.64
N PRO A 406 -3.11 -15.92 -22.00
CA PRO A 406 -3.79 -15.44 -23.19
C PRO A 406 -3.93 -13.91 -23.24
N GLU A 407 -4.16 -13.26 -22.09
CA GLU A 407 -4.26 -11.81 -21.99
C GLU A 407 -2.94 -11.12 -22.38
N HIS A 408 -1.78 -11.71 -22.07
CA HIS A 408 -0.49 -11.21 -22.53
C HIS A 408 -0.40 -11.23 -24.06
N LEU A 409 -0.89 -12.31 -24.71
CA LEU A 409 -0.91 -12.41 -26.17
C LEU A 409 -1.89 -11.40 -26.79
N ASP A 410 -3.07 -11.26 -26.20
CA ASP A 410 -4.07 -10.29 -26.66
C ASP A 410 -3.52 -8.86 -26.61
N THR A 411 -2.77 -8.50 -25.57
CA THR A 411 -2.14 -7.17 -25.49
C THR A 411 -1.08 -6.92 -26.57
N MET A 412 -0.46 -7.97 -27.09
CA MET A 412 0.48 -7.85 -28.24
C MET A 412 -0.23 -7.58 -29.55
N LEU A 413 -1.51 -7.95 -29.64
CA LEU A 413 -2.36 -7.72 -30.81
C LEU A 413 -3.08 -6.36 -30.79
N HIS A 414 -2.95 -5.59 -29.70
CA HIS A 414 -3.53 -4.25 -29.64
C HIS A 414 -2.93 -3.33 -30.70
N ASN A 415 -3.72 -2.35 -31.12
CA ASN A 415 -3.31 -1.34 -32.07
C ASN A 415 -2.02 -0.65 -31.61
N GLN A 416 -1.05 -0.56 -32.51
CA GLN A 416 0.21 0.11 -32.28
C GLN A 416 0.46 1.11 -33.41
N PHE A 417 1.26 2.15 -33.12
CA PHE A 417 1.72 3.04 -34.20
C PHE A 417 2.73 2.30 -35.09
N THR A 418 2.48 2.26 -36.39
CA THR A 418 3.32 1.53 -37.37
C THR A 418 4.71 2.13 -37.53
N ASN A 419 4.87 3.44 -37.29
CA ASN A 419 6.14 4.12 -37.38
C ASN A 419 6.20 5.35 -36.45
N VAL A 420 6.50 5.13 -35.17
CA VAL A 420 6.60 6.20 -34.15
C VAL A 420 7.71 7.22 -34.42
N HIS A 421 8.65 6.92 -35.31
CA HIS A 421 9.77 7.79 -35.67
C HIS A 421 9.52 8.60 -36.95
N ALA A 422 8.36 8.46 -37.60
CA ALA A 422 8.02 9.26 -38.74
C ALA A 422 7.96 10.77 -38.39
N VAL A 423 8.49 11.60 -39.25
CA VAL A 423 8.56 13.07 -39.04
C VAL A 423 7.18 13.68 -38.78
N GLU A 424 6.14 13.16 -39.46
CA GLU A 424 4.75 13.56 -39.28
C GLU A 424 4.26 13.35 -37.84
N TYR A 425 4.63 12.26 -37.22
CA TYR A 425 4.26 11.94 -35.81
C TYR A 425 5.10 12.75 -34.82
N THR A 426 6.41 12.83 -35.03
CA THR A 426 7.29 13.54 -34.09
C THR A 426 6.99 15.05 -34.03
N SER A 427 6.52 15.65 -35.14
CA SER A 427 6.12 17.05 -35.18
C SER A 427 4.78 17.33 -34.50
N ALA A 428 3.92 16.33 -34.34
CA ALA A 428 2.60 16.45 -33.71
C ALA A 428 2.59 16.08 -32.20
N VAL A 429 3.73 15.66 -31.66
CA VAL A 429 3.88 15.35 -30.23
C VAL A 429 3.77 16.60 -29.39
N ILE A 430 2.77 16.68 -28.51
CA ILE A 430 2.58 17.79 -27.59
C ILE A 430 3.12 17.51 -26.18
N ALA A 431 3.22 16.23 -25.78
CA ALA A 431 3.79 15.81 -24.50
C ALA A 431 4.33 14.38 -24.55
N LYS A 432 5.21 14.04 -23.62
CA LYS A 432 5.72 12.67 -23.40
C LYS A 432 5.59 12.29 -21.95
N GLY A 433 5.12 11.07 -21.64
CA GLY A 433 4.93 10.56 -20.29
C GLY A 433 5.37 9.11 -20.11
N LEU A 434 5.27 8.58 -18.91
CA LEU A 434 5.55 7.18 -18.61
C LEU A 434 4.46 6.27 -19.17
N ASN A 435 4.89 5.16 -19.75
CA ASN A 435 4.00 4.15 -20.33
C ASN A 435 3.39 3.31 -19.20
N ALA A 436 2.10 3.43 -18.95
CA ALA A 436 1.41 2.68 -17.91
C ALA A 436 0.67 1.44 -18.44
N SER A 437 0.37 1.41 -19.76
CA SER A 437 -0.33 0.30 -20.40
C SER A 437 0.14 0.20 -21.87
N PRO A 438 0.21 -1.01 -22.44
CA PRO A 438 0.52 -1.19 -23.86
C PRO A 438 -0.65 -0.75 -24.75
N GLY A 439 -0.34 -0.44 -26.01
CA GLY A 439 -1.34 -0.10 -27.03
C GLY A 439 -1.34 1.37 -27.42
N ALA A 440 -2.21 1.71 -28.36
CA ALA A 440 -2.45 3.06 -28.85
C ALA A 440 -3.94 3.37 -28.77
N ALA A 441 -4.32 4.43 -28.08
CA ALA A 441 -5.70 4.89 -27.98
C ALA A 441 -5.93 6.13 -28.82
N VAL A 442 -7.10 6.20 -29.45
CA VAL A 442 -7.54 7.35 -30.23
C VAL A 442 -8.93 7.76 -29.75
N GLY A 443 -9.10 9.00 -29.36
CA GLY A 443 -10.39 9.50 -28.88
C GLY A 443 -10.40 11.00 -28.58
N VAL A 444 -11.57 11.50 -28.20
CA VAL A 444 -11.75 12.90 -27.81
C VAL A 444 -11.20 13.08 -26.38
N ALA A 445 -10.43 14.14 -26.15
CA ALA A 445 -9.92 14.50 -24.83
C ALA A 445 -11.08 14.93 -23.92
N CYS A 446 -11.21 14.29 -22.76
CA CYS A 446 -12.19 14.60 -21.72
C CYS A 446 -11.47 14.81 -20.38
N PHE A 447 -11.93 15.77 -19.59
CA PHE A 447 -11.26 16.20 -18.36
C PHE A 447 -12.00 15.76 -17.07
N SER A 448 -13.10 15.02 -17.21
CA SER A 448 -13.83 14.43 -16.10
C SER A 448 -14.39 13.05 -16.44
N SER A 449 -14.54 12.19 -15.43
CA SER A 449 -15.15 10.86 -15.58
C SER A 449 -16.56 10.93 -16.15
N ALA A 450 -17.36 11.90 -15.70
CA ALA A 450 -18.73 12.10 -16.19
C ALA A 450 -18.78 12.43 -17.68
N GLU A 451 -17.83 13.25 -18.17
CA GLU A 451 -17.72 13.60 -19.59
C GLU A 451 -17.37 12.37 -20.44
N VAL A 452 -16.44 11.54 -19.99
CA VAL A 452 -16.11 10.27 -20.67
C VAL A 452 -17.31 9.34 -20.74
N GLU A 453 -18.03 9.15 -19.63
CA GLU A 453 -19.23 8.32 -19.59
C GLU A 453 -20.33 8.85 -20.56
N HIS A 454 -20.47 10.17 -20.66
CA HIS A 454 -21.42 10.78 -21.59
C HIS A 454 -21.02 10.51 -23.05
N LYS A 455 -19.76 10.77 -23.40
CA LYS A 455 -19.24 10.51 -24.76
C LYS A 455 -19.38 9.04 -25.15
N ARG A 456 -19.13 8.11 -24.22
CA ARG A 456 -19.32 6.68 -24.47
C ARG A 456 -20.77 6.31 -24.77
N LYS A 457 -21.73 6.92 -24.08
CA LYS A 457 -23.17 6.71 -24.38
C LYS A 457 -23.53 7.19 -25.79
N ASP A 458 -22.84 8.21 -26.28
CA ASP A 458 -23.00 8.74 -27.64
C ASP A 458 -22.21 7.93 -28.69
N GLY A 459 -21.52 6.84 -28.30
CA GLY A 459 -20.69 6.02 -29.18
C GLY A 459 -19.38 6.69 -29.61
N ILE A 460 -18.94 7.71 -28.91
CA ILE A 460 -17.72 8.47 -29.21
C ILE A 460 -16.59 7.95 -28.32
N SER A 461 -15.47 7.51 -28.94
CA SER A 461 -14.25 7.14 -28.22
C SER A 461 -13.66 8.35 -27.49
N ALA A 462 -13.33 8.20 -26.21
CA ALA A 462 -12.83 9.26 -25.35
C ALA A 462 -11.59 8.84 -24.58
N ILE A 463 -10.70 9.80 -24.32
CA ILE A 463 -9.50 9.67 -23.50
C ILE A 463 -9.67 10.54 -22.26
N LEU A 464 -9.61 9.95 -21.07
CA LEU A 464 -9.65 10.69 -19.81
C LEU A 464 -8.30 11.35 -19.54
N ILE A 465 -8.30 12.64 -19.36
CA ILE A 465 -7.11 13.44 -19.00
C ILE A 465 -7.35 14.06 -17.64
N ARG A 466 -6.52 13.74 -16.68
CA ARG A 466 -6.59 14.27 -15.31
C ARG A 466 -5.24 14.82 -14.90
N HIS A 467 -5.24 15.80 -14.01
CA HIS A 467 -4.03 16.22 -13.31
C HIS A 467 -3.52 15.06 -12.45
N GLU A 468 -4.43 14.43 -11.73
CA GLU A 468 -4.23 13.30 -10.87
C GLU A 468 -5.46 12.39 -10.93
N THR A 469 -5.28 11.08 -11.00
CA THR A 469 -6.39 10.13 -10.99
C THR A 469 -6.63 9.64 -9.57
N SER A 470 -7.91 9.58 -9.18
CA SER A 470 -8.36 9.07 -7.88
C SER A 470 -9.19 7.79 -8.05
N PRO A 471 -9.43 7.02 -6.98
CA PRO A 471 -10.36 5.88 -7.02
C PRO A 471 -11.77 6.24 -7.48
N GLU A 472 -12.17 7.50 -7.39
CA GLU A 472 -13.46 8.02 -7.86
C GLU A 472 -13.53 8.11 -9.38
N ASP A 473 -12.39 8.22 -10.06
CA ASP A 473 -12.29 8.25 -11.52
C ASP A 473 -12.44 6.85 -12.17
N VAL A 474 -12.51 5.77 -11.40
CA VAL A 474 -12.58 4.38 -11.92
C VAL A 474 -13.74 4.18 -12.92
N ALA A 475 -14.88 4.81 -12.70
CA ALA A 475 -16.02 4.71 -13.62
C ALA A 475 -15.70 5.33 -15.00
N GLY A 476 -15.08 6.50 -15.02
CA GLY A 476 -14.63 7.17 -16.25
C GLY A 476 -13.47 6.41 -16.91
N MET A 477 -12.54 5.88 -16.13
CA MET A 477 -11.44 5.05 -16.63
C MET A 477 -11.96 3.79 -17.34
N CYS A 478 -12.95 3.11 -16.77
CA CYS A 478 -13.60 1.95 -17.40
C CYS A 478 -14.47 2.31 -18.61
N ALA A 479 -14.95 3.54 -18.66
CA ALA A 479 -15.73 4.06 -19.77
C ALA A 479 -14.87 4.61 -20.91
N ALA A 480 -13.60 4.94 -20.70
CA ALA A 480 -12.66 5.35 -21.72
C ALA A 480 -12.40 4.24 -22.76
N GLU A 481 -11.70 4.56 -23.84
CA GLU A 481 -11.44 3.62 -24.94
C GLU A 481 -10.91 2.26 -24.44
N PRO A 482 -11.58 1.12 -24.77
CA PRO A 482 -11.25 -0.18 -24.18
C PRO A 482 -9.90 -0.77 -24.63
N SER A 483 -9.33 -0.30 -25.75
CA SER A 483 -8.09 -0.83 -26.31
C SER A 483 -6.84 -0.47 -25.52
N SER A 484 -6.95 0.42 -24.56
CA SER A 484 -5.93 0.73 -23.56
C SER A 484 -6.64 1.35 -22.36
N MET A 485 -6.16 1.12 -21.13
CA MET A 485 -6.59 1.98 -20.01
C MET A 485 -6.11 3.40 -20.29
N SER A 486 -6.89 4.13 -21.08
CA SER A 486 -6.55 5.44 -21.62
C SER A 486 -6.89 6.50 -20.60
N TYR A 487 -6.18 6.50 -19.50
CA TYR A 487 -6.15 7.65 -18.61
C TYR A 487 -4.74 8.23 -18.57
N MET A 488 -4.67 9.51 -18.37
CA MET A 488 -3.43 10.24 -18.31
C MET A 488 -3.39 11.09 -17.05
N GLN A 489 -2.33 10.88 -16.27
CA GLN A 489 -2.00 11.72 -15.14
C GLN A 489 -0.98 12.77 -15.57
N LEU A 490 -1.30 14.06 -15.39
CA LEU A 490 -0.47 15.17 -15.88
C LEU A 490 0.76 15.46 -15.01
N THR A 491 0.79 15.00 -13.76
CA THR A 491 1.85 15.28 -12.80
C THR A 491 3.12 14.44 -12.96
N THR A 492 3.06 13.31 -13.70
CA THR A 492 4.23 12.42 -13.85
C THR A 492 4.69 12.33 -15.32
N VAL A 493 4.69 13.44 -16.04
CA VAL A 493 4.94 13.44 -17.49
C VAL A 493 6.43 13.38 -17.81
N LYS A 494 6.95 12.18 -18.18
CA LYS A 494 8.20 12.09 -18.93
C LYS A 494 8.12 11.40 -20.30
N ARG A 495 7.04 10.69 -20.68
CA ARG A 495 6.88 10.13 -22.04
C ARG A 495 5.42 9.75 -22.41
N PHE A 496 4.59 10.66 -22.90
CA PHE A 496 3.40 10.36 -23.73
C PHE A 496 3.52 11.05 -25.07
N VAL A 497 2.97 10.42 -26.12
CA VAL A 497 2.95 11.01 -27.46
C VAL A 497 1.50 11.33 -27.79
N PHE A 498 1.13 12.62 -27.85
CA PHE A 498 -0.15 13.08 -28.32
C PHE A 498 -0.07 13.48 -29.78
N PHE A 499 -1.08 13.08 -30.56
CA PHE A 499 -1.33 13.59 -31.89
C PHE A 499 -2.61 14.43 -31.85
N SER A 500 -2.54 15.70 -32.24
CA SER A 500 -3.70 16.49 -32.55
C SER A 500 -3.98 16.32 -34.05
N SER A 501 -5.08 15.66 -34.40
CA SER A 501 -5.66 15.89 -35.73
C SER A 501 -6.40 17.21 -35.69
N LYS A 502 -6.05 18.14 -36.60
CA LYS A 502 -6.88 19.30 -36.92
C LYS A 502 -8.21 18.86 -37.49
#